data_c06f34cad7237a368321bd908fc9f5a6
#
_entry.id   c06f34cad7237a368321bd908fc9f5a6
#
_cell.length_a   1.000
_cell.length_b   1.000
_cell.length_c   1.000
_cell.angle_alpha   90.00
_cell.angle_beta   90.00
_cell.angle_gamma   90.00
#
_symmetry.space_group_name_H-M   'P 1'
#
loop_
_entity.id
_entity.type
_entity.pdbx_description
1 polymer ?
#
loop_
_entity_poly.entity_id
_entity_poly.type
_entity_poly.pdbx_seq_one_letter_code
_entity_poly.pdbx_strand_id
1 'polypeptide(L)'
;QRQMCIRDSLQLFQEMKNGKYKDGEKVLRAKIDMSAPNVVMRDPVIYRILHSTHHRTGNTWCIYPLYDFAHPLSDAIEGITQSICTLEFEERRPLYNWCLQAFDGKEKPRQIEFARLNVTTMITSKRKLRKMVESGVVSGWDDPRMPTISGIRRRGYTPESLRRFCELIGVAKADNVVDISFLEYCIREDLKTKAPRIMTVIDPVK
;
A
#
# COMPACT_ATOMS: atom_id res chain seq x y z
N GLN A 1 30.73 14.90 -19.07
CA GLN A 1 29.34 15.12 -18.60
C GLN A 1 29.12 16.61 -18.44
N ARG A 2 28.19 17.17 -19.21
CA ARG A 2 27.86 18.59 -19.14
C ARG A 2 27.13 18.82 -17.82
N GLN A 3 27.71 19.58 -16.91
CA GLN A 3 27.02 20.05 -15.70
C GLN A 3 25.85 20.95 -16.16
N MET A 4 24.64 20.43 -16.07
CA MET A 4 23.46 21.18 -16.44
C MET A 4 23.25 22.32 -15.43
N CYS A 5 23.18 23.55 -15.93
CA CYS A 5 22.88 24.72 -15.10
C CYS A 5 21.47 24.58 -14.47
N ILE A 6 21.27 25.07 -13.27
CA ILE A 6 19.95 25.08 -12.60
C ILE A 6 18.90 25.78 -13.47
N ARG A 7 19.27 26.87 -14.14
CA ARG A 7 18.38 27.60 -15.07
C ARG A 7 17.93 26.73 -16.23
N ASP A 8 18.86 25.98 -16.86
CA ASP A 8 18.54 25.06 -17.95
C ASP A 8 17.59 23.95 -17.49
N SER A 9 17.82 23.42 -16.27
CA SER A 9 16.96 22.40 -15.69
C SER A 9 15.54 22.91 -15.41
N LEU A 10 15.40 24.14 -14.90
CA LEU A 10 14.09 24.76 -14.67
C LEU A 10 13.37 25.03 -15.98
N GLN A 11 14.08 25.51 -17.00
CA GLN A 11 13.51 25.70 -18.34
C GLN A 11 13.01 24.39 -18.93
N LEU A 12 13.82 23.32 -18.90
CA LEU A 12 13.43 22.00 -19.40
C LEU A 12 12.22 21.44 -18.62
N PHE A 13 12.17 21.64 -17.32
CA PHE A 13 11.01 21.22 -16.51
C PHE A 13 9.74 21.99 -16.88
N GLN A 14 9.85 23.29 -17.12
CA GLN A 14 8.72 24.09 -17.59
C GLN A 14 8.25 23.63 -18.99
N GLU A 15 9.18 23.28 -19.88
CA GLU A 15 8.87 22.71 -21.19
C GLU A 15 8.19 21.34 -21.07
N MET A 16 8.62 20.48 -20.12
CA MET A 16 7.93 19.22 -19.80
C MET A 16 6.48 19.48 -19.36
N LYS A 17 6.28 20.43 -18.44
CA LYS A 17 4.97 20.82 -17.94
C LYS A 17 4.05 21.32 -19.06
N ASN A 18 4.62 22.03 -20.04
CA ASN A 18 3.88 22.60 -21.16
C ASN A 18 3.65 21.58 -22.31
N GLY A 19 4.01 20.30 -22.12
CA GLY A 19 3.74 19.25 -23.09
C GLY A 19 4.64 19.24 -24.33
N LYS A 20 5.83 19.87 -24.26
CA LYS A 20 6.76 19.93 -25.40
C LYS A 20 7.36 18.55 -25.75
N TYR A 21 7.39 17.63 -24.82
CA TYR A 21 8.07 16.34 -24.96
C TYR A 21 7.08 15.17 -24.90
N LYS A 22 7.42 14.08 -25.57
CA LYS A 22 6.65 12.82 -25.57
C LYS A 22 6.89 12.01 -24.31
N ASP A 23 6.01 11.03 -24.07
CA ASP A 23 6.17 10.05 -22.99
C ASP A 23 7.52 9.35 -23.08
N GLY A 24 8.23 9.28 -21.95
CA GLY A 24 9.55 8.66 -21.85
C GLY A 24 10.71 9.48 -22.40
N GLU A 25 10.48 10.61 -23.07
CA GLU A 25 11.54 11.43 -23.67
C GLU A 25 12.39 12.17 -22.63
N LYS A 26 11.76 12.67 -21.58
CA LYS A 26 12.41 13.39 -20.48
C LYS A 26 11.86 12.93 -19.14
N VAL A 27 12.72 12.99 -18.12
CA VAL A 27 12.35 12.81 -16.71
C VAL A 27 13.07 13.87 -15.88
N LEU A 28 12.48 14.26 -14.77
CA LEU A 28 13.17 15.06 -13.75
C LEU A 28 13.70 14.12 -12.68
N ARG A 29 14.99 14.26 -12.34
CA ARG A 29 15.64 13.48 -11.28
C ARG A 29 16.06 14.40 -10.14
N ALA A 30 15.96 13.89 -8.92
CA ALA A 30 16.62 14.51 -7.78
C ALA A 30 18.14 14.38 -7.93
N LYS A 31 18.90 15.41 -7.54
CA LYS A 31 20.36 15.36 -7.48
C LYS A 31 20.76 15.10 -6.03
N ILE A 32 21.07 13.85 -5.72
CA ILE A 32 21.41 13.41 -4.37
C ILE A 32 22.87 12.89 -4.35
N ASP A 33 23.06 11.61 -4.68
CA ASP A 33 24.37 10.97 -4.71
C ASP A 33 24.33 9.69 -5.54
N MET A 34 25.01 9.71 -6.69
CA MET A 34 25.10 8.53 -7.58
C MET A 34 25.95 7.40 -7.03
N SER A 35 26.77 7.67 -5.99
CA SER A 35 27.61 6.68 -5.30
C SER A 35 26.97 6.07 -4.06
N ALA A 36 25.75 6.52 -3.69
CA ALA A 36 25.07 6.05 -2.48
C ALA A 36 24.95 4.51 -2.47
N PRO A 37 25.22 3.84 -1.33
CA PRO A 37 25.01 2.41 -1.19
C PRO A 37 23.55 2.02 -1.46
N ASN A 38 22.61 2.82 -0.97
CA ASN A 38 21.19 2.66 -1.22
C ASN A 38 20.83 3.13 -2.64
N VAL A 39 20.41 2.20 -3.49
CA VAL A 39 20.06 2.47 -4.90
C VAL A 39 18.95 3.52 -5.02
N VAL A 40 18.02 3.57 -4.06
CA VAL A 40 16.91 4.54 -4.06
C VAL A 40 17.41 5.99 -3.94
N MET A 41 18.61 6.21 -3.38
CA MET A 41 19.24 7.53 -3.23
C MET A 41 20.10 7.94 -4.44
N ARG A 42 20.24 7.07 -5.46
CA ARG A 42 21.06 7.35 -6.65
C ARG A 42 20.29 8.19 -7.66
N ASP A 43 20.14 9.47 -7.40
CA ASP A 43 19.46 10.45 -8.26
C ASP A 43 18.12 9.92 -8.80
N PRO A 44 17.16 9.59 -7.93
CA PRO A 44 15.90 8.98 -8.34
C PRO A 44 15.07 9.91 -9.22
N VAL A 45 14.25 9.32 -10.09
CA VAL A 45 13.27 10.06 -10.88
C VAL A 45 12.17 10.55 -9.95
N ILE A 46 11.86 11.85 -10.01
CA ILE A 46 10.81 12.50 -9.21
C ILE A 46 9.59 12.92 -10.04
N TYR A 47 9.77 13.25 -11.34
CA TYR A 47 8.68 13.50 -12.29
C TYR A 47 8.90 12.76 -13.59
N ARG A 48 7.81 12.28 -14.18
CA ARG A 48 7.76 11.71 -15.52
C ARG A 48 6.72 12.39 -16.38
N ILE A 49 6.85 12.26 -17.70
CA ILE A 49 5.86 12.67 -18.68
C ILE A 49 4.90 11.48 -18.90
N LEU A 50 3.60 11.76 -18.88
CA LEU A 50 2.55 10.80 -19.16
C LEU A 50 1.34 11.53 -19.75
N HIS A 51 1.09 11.35 -21.04
CA HIS A 51 -0.11 11.86 -21.71
C HIS A 51 -1.26 10.85 -21.55
N SER A 52 -2.01 10.98 -20.46
CA SER A 52 -3.15 10.14 -20.16
C SER A 52 -4.23 10.96 -19.47
N THR A 53 -5.48 10.73 -19.83
CA THR A 53 -6.61 11.41 -19.20
C THR A 53 -6.75 10.96 -17.76
N HIS A 54 -6.65 11.91 -16.82
CA HIS A 54 -6.83 11.66 -15.40
C HIS A 54 -8.30 11.83 -15.00
N HIS A 55 -8.84 10.91 -14.21
CA HIS A 55 -10.27 10.87 -13.85
C HIS A 55 -10.81 12.13 -13.15
N ARG A 56 -9.98 12.94 -12.51
CA ARG A 56 -10.37 14.18 -11.83
C ARG A 56 -9.95 15.44 -12.59
N THR A 57 -8.76 15.47 -13.18
CA THR A 57 -8.18 16.67 -13.79
C THR A 57 -8.19 16.63 -15.33
N GLY A 58 -8.71 15.54 -15.92
CA GLY A 58 -8.75 15.40 -17.37
C GLY A 58 -7.33 15.44 -17.98
N ASN A 59 -7.12 16.28 -18.97
CA ASN A 59 -5.87 16.45 -19.69
C ASN A 59 -5.09 17.70 -19.24
N THR A 60 -5.37 18.25 -18.05
CA THR A 60 -4.73 19.47 -17.54
C THR A 60 -3.23 19.28 -17.33
N TRP A 61 -2.81 18.08 -16.98
CA TRP A 61 -1.42 17.76 -16.67
C TRP A 61 -0.88 16.67 -17.60
N CYS A 62 0.35 16.86 -18.08
CA CYS A 62 1.10 15.85 -18.82
C CYS A 62 2.37 15.39 -18.08
N ILE A 63 2.63 15.90 -16.87
CA ILE A 63 3.69 15.45 -15.99
C ILE A 63 3.10 14.97 -14.68
N TYR A 64 3.67 13.92 -14.13
CA TYR A 64 3.21 13.32 -12.88
C TYR A 64 4.38 13.01 -11.97
N PRO A 65 4.27 13.34 -10.65
CA PRO A 65 5.28 12.94 -9.68
C PRO A 65 5.29 11.42 -9.51
N LEU A 66 6.47 10.86 -9.24
CA LEU A 66 6.56 9.48 -8.81
C LEU A 66 6.20 9.36 -7.33
N TYR A 67 5.81 8.15 -6.93
CA TYR A 67 5.34 7.84 -5.58
C TYR A 67 6.31 8.32 -4.49
N ASP A 68 7.61 8.03 -4.64
CA ASP A 68 8.62 8.36 -3.63
C ASP A 68 8.81 9.87 -3.41
N PHE A 69 8.37 10.70 -4.36
CA PHE A 69 8.36 12.15 -4.23
C PHE A 69 6.99 12.69 -3.78
N ALA A 70 5.91 12.15 -4.34
CA ALA A 70 4.56 12.60 -4.03
C ALA A 70 4.16 12.28 -2.58
N HIS A 71 4.46 11.08 -2.10
CA HIS A 71 4.06 10.59 -0.78
C HIS A 71 4.55 11.48 0.39
N PRO A 72 5.87 11.76 0.55
CA PRO A 72 6.33 12.61 1.65
C PRO A 72 5.74 14.02 1.61
N LEU A 73 5.58 14.60 0.43
CA LEU A 73 5.03 15.95 0.30
C LEU A 73 3.53 15.98 0.58
N SER A 74 2.77 14.99 0.12
CA SER A 74 1.35 14.88 0.44
C SER A 74 1.13 14.72 1.93
N ASP A 75 1.88 13.84 2.59
CA ASP A 75 1.82 13.65 4.04
C ASP A 75 2.10 14.96 4.79
N ALA A 76 3.13 15.71 4.39
CA ALA A 76 3.48 16.98 5.03
C ALA A 76 2.42 18.06 4.79
N ILE A 77 1.86 18.18 3.58
CA ILE A 77 0.84 19.15 3.23
C ILE A 77 -0.48 18.84 3.96
N GLU A 78 -0.82 17.56 4.11
CA GLU A 78 -2.05 17.11 4.78
C GLU A 78 -1.92 17.07 6.31
N GLY A 79 -0.76 17.40 6.88
CA GLY A 79 -0.54 17.43 8.33
C GLY A 79 -0.47 16.03 8.96
N ILE A 80 -0.06 15.02 8.20
CA ILE A 80 0.15 13.67 8.71
C ILE A 80 1.35 13.68 9.67
N THR A 81 1.19 13.10 10.83
CA THR A 81 2.27 13.01 11.84
C THR A 81 3.04 11.68 11.74
N GLN A 82 2.32 10.59 11.42
CA GLN A 82 2.89 9.25 11.31
C GLN A 82 2.41 8.59 10.02
N SER A 83 3.35 8.33 9.12
CA SER A 83 3.13 7.65 7.84
C SER A 83 3.45 6.17 7.99
N ILE A 84 2.42 5.32 7.99
CA ILE A 84 2.54 3.88 8.24
C ILE A 84 2.58 3.13 6.92
N CYS A 85 3.57 2.27 6.74
CA CYS A 85 3.72 1.43 5.55
C CYS A 85 4.26 0.03 5.87
N THR A 86 4.40 -0.80 4.86
CA THR A 86 4.97 -2.15 4.98
C THR A 86 6.50 -2.11 4.91
N LEU A 87 7.17 -3.16 5.40
CA LEU A 87 8.64 -3.27 5.45
C LEU A 87 9.32 -3.12 4.10
N GLU A 88 8.66 -3.42 3.00
CA GLU A 88 9.17 -3.21 1.64
C GLU A 88 9.52 -1.73 1.32
N PHE A 89 9.05 -0.79 2.14
CA PHE A 89 9.35 0.65 2.03
C PHE A 89 10.49 1.11 2.96
N GLU A 90 11.08 0.25 3.77
CA GLU A 90 12.14 0.62 4.72
C GLU A 90 13.35 1.22 4.00
N GLU A 91 13.78 0.62 2.89
CA GLU A 91 14.89 1.14 2.07
C GLU A 91 14.59 2.51 1.45
N ARG A 92 13.31 2.91 1.35
CA ARG A 92 12.85 4.18 0.79
C ARG A 92 12.77 5.30 1.81
N ARG A 93 12.81 5.00 3.12
CA ARG A 93 12.75 5.99 4.20
C ARG A 93 13.83 7.08 4.10
N PRO A 94 15.10 6.82 3.71
CA PRO A 94 16.08 7.88 3.48
C PRO A 94 15.65 8.90 2.42
N LEU A 95 15.02 8.44 1.31
CA LEU A 95 14.50 9.32 0.28
C LEU A 95 13.28 10.12 0.77
N TYR A 96 12.37 9.48 1.50
CA TYR A 96 11.24 10.13 2.16
C TYR A 96 11.72 11.30 3.05
N ASN A 97 12.70 11.06 3.91
CA ASN A 97 13.29 12.08 4.78
C ASN A 97 14.01 13.17 3.98
N TRP A 98 14.69 12.82 2.91
CA TRP A 98 15.37 13.78 2.04
C TRP A 98 14.36 14.75 1.40
N CYS A 99 13.24 14.25 0.89
CA CYS A 99 12.17 15.10 0.33
C CYS A 99 11.60 16.05 1.39
N LEU A 100 11.39 15.59 2.61
CA LEU A 100 10.89 16.42 3.72
C LEU A 100 11.91 17.48 4.18
N GLN A 101 13.20 17.22 4.07
CA GLN A 101 14.23 18.21 4.38
C GLN A 101 14.23 19.37 3.37
N ALA A 102 13.93 19.07 2.10
CA ALA A 102 13.84 20.07 1.04
C ALA A 102 12.49 20.83 1.04
N PHE A 103 11.55 20.42 1.87
CA PHE A 103 10.23 21.04 2.00
C PHE A 103 10.17 21.99 3.19
N ASP A 104 9.79 23.25 2.94
CA ASP A 104 9.73 24.32 3.97
C ASP A 104 8.48 24.22 4.87
N GLY A 105 7.72 23.15 4.82
CA GLY A 105 6.55 22.92 5.66
C GLY A 105 6.91 22.76 7.15
N LYS A 106 5.98 23.14 8.01
CA LYS A 106 6.15 23.03 9.48
C LYS A 106 6.04 21.57 9.94
N GLU A 107 5.16 20.81 9.33
CA GLU A 107 4.92 19.42 9.68
C GLU A 107 5.93 18.52 8.98
N LYS A 108 6.60 17.68 9.76
CA LYS A 108 7.53 16.67 9.26
C LYS A 108 7.06 15.30 9.72
N PRO A 109 6.25 14.64 8.91
CA PRO A 109 5.74 13.30 9.22
C PRO A 109 6.90 12.30 9.38
N ARG A 110 6.67 11.27 10.19
CA ARG A 110 7.63 10.19 10.40
C ARG A 110 7.12 8.93 9.71
N GLN A 111 7.89 8.40 8.77
CA GLN A 111 7.61 7.10 8.17
C GLN A 111 7.97 5.97 9.15
N ILE A 112 7.03 5.04 9.33
CA ILE A 112 7.15 3.88 10.23
C ILE A 112 6.71 2.64 9.46
N GLU A 113 7.56 1.62 9.40
CA GLU A 113 7.30 0.38 8.68
C GLU A 113 6.97 -0.76 9.64
N PHE A 114 6.05 -1.62 9.21
CA PHE A 114 5.64 -2.82 9.92
C PHE A 114 5.59 -4.02 8.99
N ALA A 115 5.77 -5.20 9.58
CA ALA A 115 5.64 -6.45 8.87
C ALA A 115 4.23 -6.63 8.31
N ARG A 116 4.16 -7.19 7.12
CA ARG A 116 2.91 -7.62 6.51
C ARG A 116 2.35 -8.82 7.26
N LEU A 117 1.04 -8.83 7.51
CA LEU A 117 0.36 -10.00 8.03
C LEU A 117 0.28 -11.09 6.96
N ASN A 118 0.98 -12.19 7.20
CA ASN A 118 0.89 -13.41 6.40
C ASN A 118 0.25 -14.51 7.26
N VAL A 119 -0.75 -15.18 6.70
CA VAL A 119 -1.45 -16.29 7.37
C VAL A 119 -1.31 -17.54 6.52
N THR A 120 -1.04 -18.68 7.16
CA THR A 120 -0.95 -19.96 6.45
C THR A 120 -2.23 -20.25 5.67
N THR A 121 -2.13 -20.88 4.51
CA THR A 121 -3.24 -21.27 3.64
C THR A 121 -4.11 -20.12 3.10
N MET A 122 -3.77 -18.86 3.38
CA MET A 122 -4.51 -17.69 2.87
C MET A 122 -3.74 -17.00 1.73
N ILE A 123 -4.46 -16.72 0.65
CA ILE A 123 -3.94 -15.95 -0.48
C ILE A 123 -4.32 -14.48 -0.28
N THR A 124 -3.35 -13.62 0.08
CA THR A 124 -3.58 -12.17 0.28
C THR A 124 -3.30 -11.32 -0.96
N SER A 125 -2.84 -11.92 -2.05
CA SER A 125 -2.52 -11.22 -3.30
C SER A 125 -3.79 -10.87 -4.09
N LYS A 126 -4.12 -9.57 -4.19
CA LYS A 126 -5.24 -9.06 -5.00
C LYS A 126 -5.22 -9.61 -6.44
N ARG A 127 -4.03 -9.66 -7.07
CA ARG A 127 -3.90 -10.17 -8.44
C ARG A 127 -4.29 -11.65 -8.57
N LYS A 128 -3.94 -12.48 -7.59
CA LYS A 128 -4.31 -13.90 -7.58
C LYS A 128 -5.81 -14.07 -7.31
N LEU A 129 -6.35 -13.34 -6.32
CA LEU A 129 -7.77 -13.36 -5.99
C LEU A 129 -8.64 -12.88 -7.16
N ARG A 130 -8.21 -11.83 -7.85
CA ARG A 130 -8.87 -11.33 -9.05
C ARG A 130 -8.98 -12.39 -10.15
N LYS A 131 -7.90 -13.14 -10.39
CA LYS A 131 -7.94 -14.26 -11.36
C LYS A 131 -8.95 -15.33 -10.98
N MET A 132 -9.11 -15.65 -9.69
CA MET A 132 -10.12 -16.62 -9.23
C MET A 132 -11.56 -16.14 -9.51
N VAL A 133 -11.82 -14.86 -9.35
CA VAL A 133 -13.12 -14.25 -9.69
C VAL A 133 -13.34 -14.25 -11.19
N GLU A 134 -12.37 -13.77 -11.97
CA GLU A 134 -12.47 -13.67 -13.43
C GLU A 134 -12.59 -15.05 -14.12
N SER A 135 -11.98 -16.09 -13.56
CA SER A 135 -12.09 -17.47 -14.07
C SER A 135 -13.32 -18.23 -13.59
N GLY A 136 -14.18 -17.62 -12.76
CA GLY A 136 -15.39 -18.24 -12.26
C GLY A 136 -15.19 -19.37 -11.23
N VAL A 137 -13.96 -19.54 -10.69
CA VAL A 137 -13.66 -20.52 -9.62
C VAL A 137 -14.40 -20.17 -8.34
N VAL A 138 -14.63 -18.89 -8.09
CA VAL A 138 -15.43 -18.35 -7.00
C VAL A 138 -16.55 -17.48 -7.54
N SER A 139 -17.66 -17.37 -6.78
CA SER A 139 -18.84 -16.62 -7.21
C SER A 139 -18.66 -15.10 -7.25
N GLY A 140 -17.63 -14.58 -6.57
CA GLY A 140 -17.33 -13.15 -6.50
C GLY A 140 -16.36 -12.82 -5.36
N TRP A 141 -16.16 -11.54 -5.12
CA TRP A 141 -15.27 -11.06 -4.08
C TRP A 141 -15.78 -11.33 -2.65
N ASP A 142 -17.06 -11.62 -2.50
CA ASP A 142 -17.71 -11.96 -1.23
C ASP A 142 -17.91 -13.48 -1.05
N ASP A 143 -17.38 -14.30 -1.95
CA ASP A 143 -17.44 -15.76 -1.80
C ASP A 143 -16.81 -16.17 -0.44
N PRO A 144 -17.49 -17.03 0.35
CA PRO A 144 -16.98 -17.43 1.68
C PRO A 144 -15.60 -18.12 1.67
N ARG A 145 -15.15 -18.60 0.52
CA ARG A 145 -13.82 -19.18 0.32
C ARG A 145 -12.74 -18.11 0.15
N MET A 146 -13.15 -16.86 -0.13
CA MET A 146 -12.24 -15.75 -0.34
C MET A 146 -11.78 -15.11 0.98
N PRO A 147 -10.48 -14.84 1.18
CA PRO A 147 -9.96 -14.17 2.38
C PRO A 147 -10.13 -12.64 2.31
N THR A 148 -11.19 -12.17 1.70
CA THR A 148 -11.61 -10.77 1.72
C THR A 148 -12.44 -10.49 2.97
N ILE A 149 -12.51 -9.25 3.41
CA ILE A 149 -13.38 -8.87 4.54
C ILE A 149 -14.83 -9.28 4.28
N SER A 150 -15.32 -9.11 3.06
CA SER A 150 -16.68 -9.53 2.67
C SER A 150 -16.83 -11.05 2.70
N GLY A 151 -15.83 -11.80 2.21
CA GLY A 151 -15.85 -13.27 2.20
C GLY A 151 -15.81 -13.87 3.61
N ILE A 152 -14.90 -13.42 4.45
CA ILE A 152 -14.80 -13.90 5.84
C ILE A 152 -16.01 -13.48 6.68
N ARG A 153 -16.58 -12.29 6.46
CA ARG A 153 -17.83 -11.86 7.07
C ARG A 153 -18.98 -12.80 6.70
N ARG A 154 -19.12 -13.13 5.43
CA ARG A 154 -20.15 -14.07 4.92
C ARG A 154 -19.93 -15.49 5.43
N ARG A 155 -18.69 -15.88 5.69
CA ARG A 155 -18.30 -17.14 6.32
C ARG A 155 -18.66 -17.21 7.80
N GLY A 156 -19.00 -16.09 8.44
CA GLY A 156 -19.44 -16.01 9.83
C GLY A 156 -18.40 -15.47 10.82
N TYR A 157 -17.29 -14.93 10.34
CA TYR A 157 -16.31 -14.27 11.23
C TYR A 157 -16.86 -12.93 11.71
N THR A 158 -16.75 -12.69 13.00
CA THR A 158 -17.19 -11.45 13.64
C THR A 158 -16.10 -10.39 13.59
N PRO A 159 -16.44 -9.10 13.56
CA PRO A 159 -15.43 -8.03 13.63
C PRO A 159 -14.57 -8.11 14.90
N GLU A 160 -15.16 -8.52 16.01
CA GLU A 160 -14.49 -8.66 17.32
C GLU A 160 -13.42 -9.75 17.27
N SER A 161 -13.72 -10.89 16.66
CA SER A 161 -12.74 -11.98 16.50
C SER A 161 -11.54 -11.56 15.67
N LEU A 162 -11.76 -10.76 14.59
CA LEU A 162 -10.68 -10.24 13.77
C LEU A 162 -9.82 -9.21 14.52
N ARG A 163 -10.45 -8.31 15.28
CA ARG A 163 -9.72 -7.35 16.11
C ARG A 163 -8.90 -8.08 17.17
N ARG A 164 -9.51 -9.04 17.86
CA ARG A 164 -8.82 -9.85 18.86
C ARG A 164 -7.64 -10.61 18.29
N PHE A 165 -7.78 -11.17 17.09
CA PHE A 165 -6.68 -11.81 16.37
C PHE A 165 -5.52 -10.84 16.13
N CYS A 166 -5.79 -9.63 15.61
CA CYS A 166 -4.77 -8.61 15.38
C CYS A 166 -4.10 -8.14 16.67
N GLU A 167 -4.88 -7.95 17.75
CA GLU A 167 -4.36 -7.58 19.07
C GLU A 167 -3.39 -8.62 19.63
N LEU A 168 -3.74 -9.90 19.53
CA LEU A 168 -2.93 -11.01 20.04
C LEU A 168 -1.65 -11.25 19.24
N ILE A 169 -1.68 -11.03 17.92
CA ILE A 169 -0.49 -11.08 17.07
C ILE A 169 0.45 -9.93 17.41
N GLY A 170 -0.12 -8.76 17.69
CA GLY A 170 0.62 -7.53 17.89
C GLY A 170 1.27 -6.99 16.60
N VAL A 171 2.17 -6.02 16.76
CA VAL A 171 2.88 -5.36 15.68
C VAL A 171 4.34 -5.78 15.69
N ALA A 172 4.86 -6.23 14.55
CA ALA A 172 6.25 -6.65 14.41
C ALA A 172 6.94 -5.93 13.25
N LYS A 173 8.27 -5.82 13.34
CA LYS A 173 9.15 -5.37 12.25
C LYS A 173 9.90 -6.51 11.57
N ALA A 174 9.60 -7.74 11.93
CA ALA A 174 10.13 -8.94 11.27
C ALA A 174 8.99 -9.68 10.58
N ASP A 175 9.22 -10.08 9.33
CA ASP A 175 8.27 -10.89 8.60
C ASP A 175 8.04 -12.23 9.30
N ASN A 176 6.79 -12.56 9.52
CA ASN A 176 6.36 -13.83 10.08
C ASN A 176 5.13 -14.37 9.35
N VAL A 177 4.83 -15.63 9.59
CA VAL A 177 3.63 -16.30 9.10
C VAL A 177 2.86 -16.84 10.30
N VAL A 178 1.63 -16.38 10.47
CA VAL A 178 0.73 -16.80 11.55
C VAL A 178 -0.09 -17.99 11.07
N ASP A 179 -0.24 -19.00 11.92
CA ASP A 179 -1.07 -20.15 11.59
C ASP A 179 -2.55 -19.79 11.57
N ILE A 180 -3.29 -20.28 10.57
CA ILE A 180 -4.74 -20.04 10.40
C ILE A 180 -5.54 -20.53 11.62
N SER A 181 -5.07 -21.58 12.28
CA SER A 181 -5.72 -22.13 13.49
C SER A 181 -5.84 -21.11 14.61
N PHE A 182 -4.93 -20.13 14.65
CA PHE A 182 -5.00 -19.05 15.63
C PHE A 182 -6.13 -18.07 15.33
N LEU A 183 -6.37 -17.75 14.07
CA LEU A 183 -7.56 -16.99 13.67
C LEU A 183 -8.85 -17.77 13.97
N GLU A 184 -8.85 -19.07 13.70
CA GLU A 184 -9.98 -19.95 14.01
C GLU A 184 -10.22 -20.08 15.53
N TYR A 185 -9.18 -20.05 16.33
CA TYR A 185 -9.30 -19.97 17.78
C TYR A 185 -10.03 -18.69 18.21
N CYS A 186 -9.63 -17.54 17.67
CA CYS A 186 -10.26 -16.26 18.02
C CYS A 186 -11.77 -16.25 17.69
N ILE A 187 -12.17 -16.79 16.52
CA ILE A 187 -13.60 -16.86 16.17
C ILE A 187 -14.36 -17.85 17.06
N ARG A 188 -13.77 -19.01 17.39
CA ARG A 188 -14.42 -19.97 18.31
C ARG A 188 -14.65 -19.36 19.69
N GLU A 189 -13.66 -18.65 20.25
CA GLU A 189 -13.79 -17.99 21.54
C GLU A 189 -14.90 -16.91 21.54
N ASP A 190 -14.98 -16.11 20.50
CA ASP A 190 -16.03 -15.09 20.37
C ASP A 190 -17.44 -15.72 20.25
N LEU A 191 -17.58 -16.74 19.42
CA LEU A 191 -18.84 -17.43 19.19
C LEU A 191 -19.31 -18.27 20.40
N LYS A 192 -18.43 -18.68 21.30
CA LYS A 192 -18.82 -19.37 22.54
C LYS A 192 -19.84 -18.58 23.39
N THR A 193 -19.72 -17.26 23.36
CA THR A 193 -20.57 -16.37 24.15
C THR A 193 -21.73 -15.78 23.36
N LYS A 194 -21.58 -15.64 22.03
CA LYS A 194 -22.55 -14.91 21.19
C LYS A 194 -23.46 -15.80 20.38
N ALA A 195 -22.99 -17.00 19.96
CA ALA A 195 -23.78 -17.88 19.13
C ALA A 195 -24.84 -18.66 19.94
N PRO A 196 -26.07 -18.76 19.44
CA PRO A 196 -27.05 -19.64 20.04
C PRO A 196 -26.61 -21.11 19.90
N ARG A 197 -26.83 -21.89 20.94
CA ARG A 197 -26.56 -23.32 20.97
C ARG A 197 -27.86 -24.07 20.78
N ILE A 198 -27.98 -24.74 19.63
CA ILE A 198 -29.18 -25.47 19.23
C ILE A 198 -28.83 -26.95 19.16
N MET A 199 -29.60 -27.77 19.86
CA MET A 199 -29.53 -29.22 19.72
C MET A 199 -30.39 -29.65 18.54
N THR A 200 -29.82 -30.41 17.63
CA THR A 200 -30.51 -30.93 16.44
C THR A 200 -30.33 -32.44 16.40
N VAL A 201 -31.40 -33.15 16.20
CA VAL A 201 -31.40 -34.59 15.96
C VAL A 201 -31.68 -34.81 14.47
N ILE A 202 -30.74 -35.46 13.79
CA ILE A 202 -30.89 -35.83 12.38
C ILE A 202 -31.56 -37.18 12.33
N ASP A 203 -32.59 -37.32 11.52
CA ASP A 203 -33.41 -38.52 11.37
C ASP A 203 -34.03 -39.01 12.75
N PRO A 204 -34.86 -38.19 13.38
CA PRO A 204 -35.46 -38.57 14.67
C PRO A 204 -36.39 -39.78 14.49
N VAL A 205 -36.26 -40.74 15.37
CA VAL A 205 -37.24 -41.81 15.49
C VAL A 205 -38.51 -41.25 16.12
N LYS A 206 -39.67 -41.49 15.52
CA LYS A 206 -40.96 -41.06 16.06
C LYS A 206 -41.37 -41.92 17.22
#